data_5b509a4b8e79870a69578ccb9047149d
#
_entry.id   5b509a4b8e79870a69578ccb9047149d
#
_cell.length_a   1.000
_cell.length_b   1.000
_cell.length_c   1.000
_cell.angle_alpha   90.00
_cell.angle_beta   90.00
_cell.angle_gamma   90.00
#
_symmetry.space_group_name_H-M   'P 1'
#
loop_
_entity.id
_entity.type
_entity.pdbx_description
1 polymer ?
#
loop_
_entity_poly.entity_id
_entity_poly.type
_entity_poly.pdbx_seq_one_letter_code
_entity_poly.pdbx_strand_id
1 'polypeptide(L)'
;MMMNYIRQVIELFSQNDYPISVQKQFRHWLADEDHAEEKMEALNTLWKEAGQEKVPQGMKQSIRRMQQNIGIRPASSQKKYILRVWQVAAALLLAISSVSIYLLLEKGDFSGDLIECYIPTAEIRELTLPDGSSVMLNSKSTLFYPESFNGETRSVYLMGEAYFKVKPDKKHPFIVKGADFQVTALGTEFNVNSYSENEEVHATLISGSVKVEYNNLISSVILKPNEQLSYNKLTKKSSLQQSQVDDVLAWQRGETVFSDVHLEDIFTRLERKYPYTFVYSFHSLNNNTYSFRFPKQATLDEIMKIVSQVTGDIHYVIKDNKCYITDKK
;
A
#
# COMPACT_ATOMS: atom_id res chain seq x y z
N MET A 1 -12.92 -10.11 -10.10
CA MET A 1 -11.51 -9.67 -10.08
C MET A 1 -11.38 -8.18 -9.75
N MET A 2 -12.15 -7.30 -10.36
CA MET A 2 -12.19 -5.84 -10.12
C MET A 2 -12.67 -5.46 -8.71
N MET A 3 -13.67 -6.17 -8.18
CA MET A 3 -14.21 -5.96 -6.82
C MET A 3 -13.16 -6.12 -5.70
N ASN A 4 -12.18 -7.02 -5.88
CA ASN A 4 -11.11 -7.21 -4.89
C ASN A 4 -10.13 -6.01 -4.88
N TYR A 5 -9.84 -5.41 -6.04
CA TYR A 5 -9.02 -4.20 -6.16
C TYR A 5 -9.69 -2.98 -5.49
N ILE A 6 -10.97 -2.72 -5.80
CA ILE A 6 -11.73 -1.59 -5.23
C ILE A 6 -11.79 -1.69 -3.70
N ARG A 7 -12.07 -2.89 -3.17
CA ARG A 7 -12.07 -3.15 -1.74
C ARG A 7 -10.70 -2.85 -1.11
N GLN A 8 -9.62 -3.30 -1.72
CA GLN A 8 -8.25 -3.09 -1.23
C GLN A 8 -7.88 -1.60 -1.19
N VAL A 9 -8.27 -0.82 -2.22
CA VAL A 9 -8.05 0.63 -2.23
C VAL A 9 -8.79 1.30 -1.08
N ILE A 10 -10.08 0.96 -0.87
CA ILE A 10 -10.89 1.55 0.20
C ILE A 10 -10.32 1.17 1.58
N GLU A 11 -9.91 -0.08 1.78
CA GLU A 11 -9.34 -0.57 3.02
C GLU A 11 -8.00 0.11 3.33
N LEU A 12 -7.12 0.24 2.35
CA LEU A 12 -5.85 0.95 2.47
C LEU A 12 -6.06 2.39 2.95
N PHE A 13 -7.00 3.12 2.34
CA PHE A 13 -7.30 4.50 2.70
C PHE A 13 -8.04 4.63 4.04
N SER A 14 -8.80 3.61 4.48
CA SER A 14 -9.48 3.62 5.77
C SER A 14 -8.56 3.35 6.94
N GLN A 15 -7.44 2.64 6.73
CA GLN A 15 -6.51 2.21 7.77
C GLN A 15 -5.33 3.15 7.98
N ASN A 16 -5.11 4.11 7.08
CA ASN A 16 -3.93 4.97 7.10
C ASN A 16 -4.30 6.46 7.05
N ASP A 17 -3.51 7.29 7.72
CA ASP A 17 -3.64 8.74 7.66
C ASP A 17 -2.86 9.28 6.44
N TYR A 18 -3.61 9.78 5.46
CA TYR A 18 -3.07 10.44 4.28
C TYR A 18 -3.20 11.96 4.36
N PRO A 19 -2.37 12.72 3.63
CA PRO A 19 -2.54 14.17 3.50
C PRO A 19 -3.95 14.56 3.02
N ILE A 20 -4.47 15.70 3.47
CA ILE A 20 -5.84 16.16 3.19
C ILE A 20 -6.15 16.20 1.68
N SER A 21 -5.16 16.56 0.85
CA SER A 21 -5.30 16.56 -0.61
C SER A 21 -5.57 15.16 -1.17
N VAL A 22 -4.83 14.16 -0.69
CA VAL A 22 -5.00 12.74 -1.07
C VAL A 22 -6.35 12.21 -0.60
N GLN A 23 -6.77 12.54 0.63
CA GLN A 23 -8.10 12.19 1.14
C GLN A 23 -9.22 12.81 0.30
N LYS A 24 -9.04 14.06 -0.17
CA LYS A 24 -10.03 14.74 -1.01
C LYS A 24 -10.19 14.04 -2.36
N GLN A 25 -9.09 13.61 -2.97
CA GLN A 25 -9.12 12.89 -4.24
C GLN A 25 -9.69 11.49 -4.12
N PHE A 26 -9.32 10.77 -3.04
CA PHE A 26 -9.94 9.49 -2.74
C PHE A 26 -11.46 9.62 -2.59
N ARG A 27 -11.96 10.67 -1.90
CA ARG A 27 -13.41 10.93 -1.81
C ARG A 27 -14.03 11.24 -3.17
N HIS A 28 -13.32 11.95 -4.04
CA HIS A 28 -13.78 12.24 -5.40
C HIS A 28 -13.86 10.95 -6.23
N TRP A 29 -12.79 10.16 -6.23
CA TRP A 29 -12.77 8.84 -6.85
C TRP A 29 -13.86 7.91 -6.31
N LEU A 30 -14.11 7.93 -4.99
CA LEU A 30 -15.16 7.12 -4.37
C LEU A 30 -16.58 7.55 -4.84
N ALA A 31 -16.77 8.84 -5.09
CA ALA A 31 -18.04 9.42 -5.52
C ALA A 31 -18.26 9.38 -7.06
N ASP A 32 -17.24 9.02 -7.83
CA ASP A 32 -17.32 8.90 -9.28
C ASP A 32 -18.26 7.74 -9.67
N GLU A 33 -19.00 7.90 -10.78
CA GLU A 33 -19.98 6.92 -11.26
C GLU A 33 -19.34 5.64 -11.79
N ASP A 34 -18.06 5.69 -12.18
CA ASP A 34 -17.31 4.51 -12.61
C ASP A 34 -17.24 3.48 -11.48
N HIS A 35 -17.77 2.27 -11.73
CA HIS A 35 -17.82 1.17 -10.76
C HIS A 35 -18.57 1.48 -9.45
N ALA A 36 -19.61 2.33 -9.48
CA ALA A 36 -20.34 2.79 -8.31
C ALA A 36 -20.96 1.64 -7.49
N GLU A 37 -21.49 0.60 -8.14
CA GLU A 37 -22.07 -0.57 -7.46
C GLU A 37 -21.03 -1.35 -6.69
N GLU A 38 -19.85 -1.60 -7.28
CA GLU A 38 -18.73 -2.33 -6.66
C GLU A 38 -18.12 -1.54 -5.48
N LYS A 39 -18.00 -0.21 -5.62
CA LYS A 39 -17.58 0.69 -4.53
C LYS A 39 -18.57 0.65 -3.36
N MET A 40 -19.87 0.69 -3.66
CA MET A 40 -20.93 0.65 -2.64
C MET A 40 -20.95 -0.69 -1.91
N GLU A 41 -20.79 -1.81 -2.61
CA GLU A 41 -20.71 -3.15 -2.01
C GLU A 41 -19.49 -3.29 -1.11
N ALA A 42 -18.32 -2.80 -1.55
CA ALA A 42 -17.11 -2.80 -0.74
C ALA A 42 -17.27 -1.96 0.54
N LEU A 43 -17.86 -0.77 0.45
CA LEU A 43 -18.17 0.08 1.61
C LEU A 43 -19.13 -0.57 2.57
N ASN A 44 -20.22 -1.19 2.07
CA ASN A 44 -21.20 -1.89 2.89
C ASN A 44 -20.59 -3.08 3.64
N THR A 45 -19.65 -3.78 3.02
CA THR A 45 -18.94 -4.89 3.65
C THR A 45 -18.07 -4.40 4.78
N LEU A 46 -17.23 -3.36 4.55
CA LEU A 46 -16.39 -2.75 5.57
C LEU A 46 -17.20 -2.12 6.71
N TRP A 47 -18.35 -1.51 6.41
CA TRP A 47 -19.25 -0.96 7.42
C TRP A 47 -19.85 -2.04 8.32
N LYS A 48 -20.23 -3.19 7.76
CA LYS A 48 -20.71 -4.34 8.54
C LYS A 48 -19.63 -4.94 9.44
N GLU A 49 -18.41 -5.02 8.92
CA GLU A 49 -17.24 -5.50 9.69
C GLU A 49 -16.91 -4.53 10.84
N ALA A 50 -16.87 -3.21 10.60
CA ALA A 50 -16.63 -2.18 11.61
C ALA A 50 -17.75 -2.10 12.67
N GLY A 51 -19.01 -2.36 12.30
CA GLY A 51 -20.15 -2.36 13.23
C GLY A 51 -20.17 -3.53 14.23
N GLN A 52 -19.27 -4.49 14.13
CA GLN A 52 -19.13 -5.61 15.07
C GLN A 52 -18.15 -5.33 16.22
N GLU A 53 -17.37 -4.25 16.16
CA GLU A 53 -16.51 -3.84 17.27
C GLU A 53 -17.34 -3.23 18.40
N LYS A 54 -17.29 -3.86 19.58
CA LYS A 54 -17.96 -3.37 20.78
C LYS A 54 -17.38 -2.04 21.22
N VAL A 55 -18.22 -1.00 21.28
CA VAL A 55 -17.87 0.32 21.86
C VAL A 55 -17.25 0.13 23.25
N PRO A 56 -16.03 0.63 23.50
CA PRO A 56 -15.35 0.45 24.78
C PRO A 56 -16.19 1.00 25.94
N GLN A 57 -16.35 0.20 27.01
CA GLN A 57 -17.20 0.58 28.19
C GLN A 57 -16.76 1.89 28.86
N GLY A 58 -15.51 2.33 28.69
CA GLY A 58 -14.98 3.59 29.23
C GLY A 58 -15.59 4.86 28.63
N MET A 59 -16.09 4.81 27.40
CA MET A 59 -16.63 6.00 26.71
C MET A 59 -17.98 6.45 27.30
N LYS A 60 -18.83 5.55 27.75
CA LYS A 60 -20.10 5.87 28.43
C LYS A 60 -19.91 6.50 29.82
N GLN A 61 -18.84 6.14 30.53
CA GLN A 61 -18.50 6.74 31.81
C GLN A 61 -17.94 8.14 31.66
N SER A 62 -17.15 8.42 30.63
CA SER A 62 -16.60 9.74 30.34
C SER A 62 -17.71 10.75 29.98
N ILE A 63 -18.72 10.36 29.22
CA ILE A 63 -19.87 11.20 28.89
C ILE A 63 -20.70 11.51 30.13
N ARG A 64 -20.93 10.56 31.06
CA ARG A 64 -21.65 10.80 32.31
C ARG A 64 -20.90 11.75 33.25
N ARG A 65 -19.57 11.67 33.32
CA ARG A 65 -18.74 12.59 34.13
C ARG A 65 -18.76 14.01 33.55
N MET A 66 -18.81 14.18 32.24
CA MET A 66 -18.97 15.48 31.60
C MET A 66 -20.32 16.15 31.93
N GLN A 67 -21.42 15.39 31.96
CA GLN A 67 -22.74 15.89 32.27
C GLN A 67 -22.94 16.28 33.74
N GLN A 68 -22.21 15.71 34.69
CA GLN A 68 -22.30 16.02 36.11
C GLN A 68 -21.53 17.31 36.54
N ASN A 69 -20.57 17.78 35.70
CA ASN A 69 -19.75 18.96 36.02
C ASN A 69 -20.27 20.31 35.48
N ILE A 70 -21.45 20.34 34.84
CA ILE A 70 -22.07 21.57 34.38
C ILE A 70 -23.03 22.11 35.46
N GLY A 71 -22.48 22.40 36.64
CA GLY A 71 -23.18 23.10 37.70
C GLY A 71 -23.13 24.61 37.47
N ILE A 72 -24.23 25.21 36.99
CA ILE A 72 -24.37 26.65 36.83
C ILE A 72 -24.45 27.32 38.21
N ARG A 73 -23.42 28.09 38.61
CA ARG A 73 -23.49 29.00 39.75
C ARG A 73 -23.67 30.44 39.24
N PRO A 74 -24.56 31.25 39.87
CA PRO A 74 -24.81 32.62 39.39
C PRO A 74 -23.63 33.54 39.69
N ALA A 75 -23.34 34.44 38.77
CA ALA A 75 -22.19 35.31 38.76
C ALA A 75 -22.36 36.51 39.73
N SER A 76 -21.40 36.75 40.61
CA SER A 76 -21.18 38.00 41.32
C SER A 76 -20.27 38.95 40.54
N SER A 77 -20.49 40.23 40.71
CA SER A 77 -20.02 41.35 39.89
C SER A 77 -18.51 41.67 40.03
N GLN A 78 -17.67 40.98 39.30
CA GLN A 78 -16.29 41.43 38.96
C GLN A 78 -16.09 41.51 37.44
N LYS A 79 -17.09 42.08 36.74
CA LYS A 79 -17.26 41.89 35.29
C LYS A 79 -16.27 42.61 34.37
N LYS A 80 -15.52 43.63 34.79
CA LYS A 80 -14.70 44.42 33.85
C LYS A 80 -13.25 43.94 33.70
N TYR A 81 -12.66 43.39 34.75
CA TYR A 81 -11.27 42.89 34.66
C TYR A 81 -11.21 41.50 33.99
N ILE A 82 -12.15 40.64 34.32
CA ILE A 82 -12.29 39.31 33.74
C ILE A 82 -12.55 39.39 32.22
N LEU A 83 -13.38 40.33 31.75
CA LEU A 83 -13.63 40.51 30.31
C LEU A 83 -12.35 40.88 29.54
N ARG A 84 -11.48 41.72 30.07
CA ARG A 84 -10.20 42.07 29.42
C ARG A 84 -9.23 40.89 29.39
N VAL A 85 -9.17 40.10 30.46
CA VAL A 85 -8.34 38.87 30.50
C VAL A 85 -8.83 37.86 29.47
N TRP A 86 -10.15 37.68 29.34
CA TRP A 86 -10.74 36.81 28.33
C TRP A 86 -10.53 37.33 26.90
N GLN A 87 -10.54 38.63 26.67
CA GLN A 87 -10.23 39.23 25.36
C GLN A 87 -8.76 39.01 24.96
N VAL A 88 -7.82 39.18 25.91
CA VAL A 88 -6.39 38.89 25.67
C VAL A 88 -6.15 37.42 25.46
N ALA A 89 -6.79 36.55 26.26
CA ALA A 89 -6.68 35.08 26.08
C ALA A 89 -7.28 34.63 24.72
N ALA A 90 -8.41 35.20 24.32
CA ALA A 90 -9.01 34.91 23.01
C ALA A 90 -8.12 35.42 21.86
N ALA A 91 -7.52 36.60 21.97
CA ALA A 91 -6.58 37.09 20.95
C ALA A 91 -5.32 36.24 20.85
N LEU A 92 -4.78 35.77 21.98
CA LEU A 92 -3.64 34.84 22.00
C LEU A 92 -4.00 33.45 21.39
N LEU A 93 -5.17 32.93 21.70
CA LEU A 93 -5.66 31.69 21.10
C LEU A 93 -5.88 31.84 19.60
N LEU A 94 -6.42 32.95 19.13
CA LEU A 94 -6.56 33.24 17.70
C LEU A 94 -5.19 33.40 17.02
N ALA A 95 -4.24 34.07 17.67
CA ALA A 95 -2.86 34.15 17.13
C ALA A 95 -2.17 32.79 17.07
N ILE A 96 -2.28 31.96 18.11
CA ILE A 96 -1.72 30.61 18.14
C ILE A 96 -2.44 29.74 17.12
N SER A 97 -3.77 29.81 17.00
CA SER A 97 -4.51 29.02 16.01
C SER A 97 -4.20 29.45 14.58
N SER A 98 -4.04 30.77 14.32
CA SER A 98 -3.65 31.25 12.99
C SER A 98 -2.22 30.83 12.60
N VAL A 99 -1.28 30.89 13.54
CA VAL A 99 0.08 30.37 13.34
C VAL A 99 0.05 28.82 13.14
N SER A 100 -0.74 28.11 13.94
CA SER A 100 -0.89 26.66 13.78
C SER A 100 -1.53 26.28 12.45
N ILE A 101 -2.57 27.02 12.02
CA ILE A 101 -3.19 26.84 10.72
C ILE A 101 -2.22 27.18 9.59
N TYR A 102 -1.47 28.29 9.72
CA TYR A 102 -0.42 28.66 8.77
C TYR A 102 0.63 27.57 8.63
N LEU A 103 1.17 27.05 9.74
CA LEU A 103 2.14 25.95 9.76
C LEU A 103 1.57 24.62 9.24
N LEU A 104 0.28 24.36 9.43
CA LEU A 104 -0.40 23.19 8.87
C LEU A 104 -0.65 23.33 7.37
N LEU A 105 -0.95 24.54 6.89
CA LEU A 105 -1.10 24.83 5.46
C LEU A 105 0.24 24.83 4.73
N GLU A 106 1.32 25.26 5.39
CA GLU A 106 2.68 25.25 4.83
C GLU A 106 3.26 23.83 4.72
N LYS A 107 2.75 22.88 5.54
CA LYS A 107 3.11 21.44 5.43
C LYS A 107 2.33 20.68 4.36
N GLY A 108 1.51 21.36 3.58
CA GLY A 108 0.73 20.76 2.50
C GLY A 108 1.58 20.42 1.29
N ASP A 109 2.33 19.33 1.33
CA ASP A 109 3.14 18.81 0.23
C ASP A 109 2.35 18.34 -1.00
N PHE A 110 1.02 18.49 -1.00
CA PHE A 110 0.20 18.02 -2.12
C PHE A 110 -0.89 19.02 -2.49
N SER A 111 -0.59 19.95 -3.40
CA SER A 111 -1.58 20.86 -4.01
C SER A 111 -1.83 20.54 -5.49
N GLY A 112 -1.82 19.28 -5.87
CA GLY A 112 -2.09 18.84 -7.24
C GLY A 112 -3.01 17.63 -7.29
N ASP A 113 -3.70 17.44 -8.42
CA ASP A 113 -4.46 16.22 -8.66
C ASP A 113 -3.51 15.03 -8.81
N LEU A 114 -3.84 13.88 -8.18
CA LEU A 114 -3.08 12.65 -8.35
C LEU A 114 -3.55 11.94 -9.62
N ILE A 115 -2.60 11.53 -10.42
CA ILE A 115 -2.83 10.65 -11.56
C ILE A 115 -2.79 9.21 -11.03
N GLU A 116 -3.83 8.44 -11.32
CA GLU A 116 -3.85 7.00 -11.09
C GLU A 116 -3.36 6.28 -12.34
N CYS A 117 -2.37 5.42 -12.19
CA CYS A 117 -1.93 4.49 -13.22
C CYS A 117 -2.13 3.05 -12.74
N TYR A 118 -3.23 2.44 -13.17
CA TYR A 118 -3.50 1.02 -12.92
C TYR A 118 -3.03 0.15 -14.08
N ILE A 119 -2.44 -0.99 -13.76
CA ILE A 119 -1.97 -1.99 -14.72
C ILE A 119 -2.84 -3.25 -14.61
N PRO A 120 -3.53 -3.67 -15.68
CA PRO A 120 -4.33 -4.88 -15.69
C PRO A 120 -3.51 -6.17 -15.52
N THR A 121 -4.22 -7.30 -15.35
CA THR A 121 -3.63 -8.64 -15.38
C THR A 121 -2.89 -8.88 -16.69
N ALA A 122 -1.73 -9.52 -16.62
CA ALA A 122 -0.87 -9.90 -17.75
C ALA A 122 -0.22 -8.73 -18.51
N GLU A 123 -0.32 -7.51 -18.00
CA GLU A 123 0.32 -6.35 -18.58
C GLU A 123 1.49 -5.86 -17.72
N ILE A 124 2.47 -5.26 -18.39
CA ILE A 124 3.59 -4.52 -17.80
C ILE A 124 3.64 -3.18 -18.52
N ARG A 125 3.86 -2.10 -17.80
CA ARG A 125 3.91 -0.76 -18.42
C ARG A 125 5.06 0.05 -17.85
N GLU A 126 5.79 0.68 -18.76
CA GLU A 126 6.77 1.70 -18.40
C GLU A 126 6.13 3.10 -18.57
N LEU A 127 6.42 3.97 -17.62
CA LEU A 127 6.00 5.37 -17.65
C LEU A 127 7.14 6.28 -17.18
N THR A 128 7.14 7.51 -17.67
CA THR A 128 8.05 8.56 -17.21
C THR A 128 7.27 9.52 -16.32
N LEU A 129 7.78 9.73 -15.10
CA LEU A 129 7.22 10.66 -14.15
C LEU A 129 7.56 12.12 -14.51
N PRO A 130 6.87 13.12 -13.91
CA PRO A 130 7.10 14.54 -14.20
C PRO A 130 8.52 15.04 -13.92
N ASP A 131 9.26 14.40 -13.01
CA ASP A 131 10.67 14.72 -12.72
C ASP A 131 11.66 14.11 -13.72
N GLY A 132 11.16 13.27 -14.64
CA GLY A 132 11.96 12.51 -15.60
C GLY A 132 12.50 11.19 -15.04
N SER A 133 12.04 10.73 -13.87
CA SER A 133 12.28 9.37 -13.39
C SER A 133 11.46 8.37 -14.21
N SER A 134 12.03 7.17 -14.48
CA SER A 134 11.32 6.09 -15.17
C SER A 134 10.80 5.08 -14.12
N VAL A 135 9.59 4.61 -14.31
CA VAL A 135 8.96 3.58 -13.49
C VAL A 135 8.40 2.50 -14.39
N MET A 136 8.77 1.24 -14.14
CA MET A 136 8.13 0.09 -14.76
C MET A 136 7.20 -0.56 -13.75
N LEU A 137 5.92 -0.70 -14.11
CA LEU A 137 4.87 -1.27 -13.25
C LEU A 137 4.54 -2.68 -13.70
N ASN A 138 4.51 -3.61 -12.76
CA ASN A 138 4.09 -4.99 -12.99
C ASN A 138 2.56 -5.14 -13.00
N SER A 139 2.07 -6.28 -13.42
CA SER A 139 0.64 -6.62 -13.50
C SER A 139 -0.08 -6.41 -12.16
N LYS A 140 -1.32 -5.93 -12.22
CA LYS A 140 -2.18 -5.61 -11.06
C LYS A 140 -1.56 -4.60 -10.08
N SER A 141 -0.66 -3.75 -10.56
CA SER A 141 -0.08 -2.67 -9.76
C SER A 141 -0.81 -1.35 -10.04
N THR A 142 -0.87 -0.52 -9.01
CA THR A 142 -1.38 0.86 -9.11
C THR A 142 -0.33 1.81 -8.57
N LEU A 143 -0.04 2.84 -9.33
CA LEU A 143 0.80 3.96 -8.92
C LEU A 143 -0.03 5.25 -8.93
N PHE A 144 -0.05 5.95 -7.79
CA PHE A 144 -0.58 7.31 -7.72
C PHE A 144 0.58 8.29 -7.64
N TYR A 145 0.59 9.29 -8.51
CA TYR A 145 1.62 10.31 -8.56
C TYR A 145 1.02 11.66 -8.97
N PRO A 146 1.60 12.81 -8.58
CA PRO A 146 1.09 14.13 -8.94
C PRO A 146 1.41 14.48 -10.38
N GLU A 147 0.65 15.40 -10.98
CA GLU A 147 0.98 15.98 -12.29
C GLU A 147 2.33 16.71 -12.31
N SER A 148 2.76 17.23 -11.16
CA SER A 148 4.06 17.88 -10.98
C SER A 148 4.54 17.75 -9.53
N PHE A 149 5.85 17.65 -9.34
CA PHE A 149 6.47 17.62 -8.02
C PHE A 149 6.89 19.05 -7.61
N ASN A 150 5.97 19.77 -6.96
CA ASN A 150 6.17 21.17 -6.58
C ASN A 150 6.56 21.36 -5.10
N GLY A 151 6.66 20.28 -4.33
CA GLY A 151 6.98 20.29 -2.90
C GLY A 151 8.45 20.00 -2.61
N GLU A 152 8.79 19.91 -1.32
CA GLU A 152 10.13 19.54 -0.85
C GLU A 152 10.50 18.09 -1.17
N THR A 153 9.53 17.26 -1.54
CA THR A 153 9.71 15.85 -1.87
C THR A 153 8.99 15.45 -3.15
N ARG A 154 9.47 14.40 -3.79
CA ARG A 154 8.86 13.74 -4.94
C ARG A 154 8.16 12.46 -4.46
N SER A 155 6.94 12.58 -3.96
CA SER A 155 6.22 11.47 -3.35
C SER A 155 5.27 10.79 -4.33
N VAL A 156 5.28 9.45 -4.35
CA VAL A 156 4.36 8.59 -5.09
C VAL A 156 3.81 7.52 -4.15
N TYR A 157 2.65 6.94 -4.48
CA TYR A 157 2.04 5.86 -3.70
C TYR A 157 1.94 4.61 -4.56
N LEU A 158 2.47 3.49 -4.06
CA LEU A 158 2.50 2.22 -4.77
C LEU A 158 1.65 1.16 -4.05
N MET A 159 0.82 0.49 -4.85
CA MET A 159 0.17 -0.77 -4.51
C MET A 159 0.55 -1.77 -5.59
N GLY A 160 1.25 -2.85 -5.24
CA GLY A 160 1.74 -3.82 -6.19
C GLY A 160 3.26 -3.82 -6.34
N GLU A 161 3.76 -4.06 -7.53
CA GLU A 161 5.20 -4.14 -7.80
C GLU A 161 5.64 -3.14 -8.86
N ALA A 162 6.73 -2.44 -8.55
CA ALA A 162 7.34 -1.50 -9.47
C ALA A 162 8.86 -1.47 -9.34
N TYR A 163 9.52 -1.30 -10.47
CA TYR A 163 10.91 -0.93 -10.57
C TYR A 163 11.01 0.56 -10.83
N PHE A 164 11.85 1.23 -10.05
CA PHE A 164 12.10 2.66 -10.12
C PHE A 164 13.53 2.92 -10.57
N LYS A 165 13.68 3.77 -11.59
CA LYS A 165 14.95 4.39 -11.98
C LYS A 165 14.83 5.89 -11.73
N VAL A 166 15.22 6.30 -10.52
CA VAL A 166 15.00 7.65 -10.02
C VAL A 166 16.10 8.59 -10.51
N LYS A 167 15.66 9.71 -11.09
CA LYS A 167 16.57 10.79 -11.49
C LYS A 167 17.26 11.41 -10.29
N PRO A 168 18.59 11.58 -10.30
CA PRO A 168 19.34 12.15 -9.18
C PRO A 168 18.89 13.57 -8.84
N ASP A 169 18.42 13.76 -7.61
CA ASP A 169 18.14 15.06 -6.97
C ASP A 169 18.23 14.92 -5.45
N LYS A 170 19.30 15.48 -4.88
CA LYS A 170 19.54 15.43 -3.42
C LYS A 170 18.72 16.44 -2.63
N LYS A 171 18.19 17.49 -3.31
CA LYS A 171 17.40 18.54 -2.65
C LYS A 171 15.95 18.11 -2.45
N HIS A 172 15.43 17.34 -3.40
CA HIS A 172 14.03 16.85 -3.37
C HIS A 172 14.05 15.32 -3.36
N PRO A 173 14.07 14.68 -2.19
CA PRO A 173 14.05 13.22 -2.06
C PRO A 173 12.85 12.60 -2.79
N PHE A 174 13.07 11.48 -3.49
CA PHE A 174 12.02 10.68 -4.08
C PHE A 174 11.51 9.67 -3.06
N ILE A 175 10.19 9.63 -2.84
CA ILE A 175 9.59 8.83 -1.79
C ILE A 175 8.52 7.93 -2.38
N VAL A 176 8.71 6.61 -2.28
CA VAL A 176 7.67 5.62 -2.58
C VAL A 176 6.98 5.25 -1.28
N LYS A 177 5.68 5.54 -1.18
CA LYS A 177 4.87 5.26 0.00
C LYS A 177 3.96 4.05 -0.26
N GLY A 178 3.88 3.15 0.72
CA GLY A 178 2.92 2.07 0.82
C GLY A 178 2.11 2.18 2.12
N ALA A 179 1.43 1.12 2.52
CA ALA A 179 0.62 1.10 3.73
C ALA A 179 1.46 1.28 5.00
N ASP A 180 2.43 0.37 5.20
CA ASP A 180 3.26 0.26 6.42
C ASP A 180 4.73 0.56 6.15
N PHE A 181 5.09 0.99 4.94
CA PHE A 181 6.48 1.19 4.55
C PHE A 181 6.64 2.44 3.68
N GLN A 182 7.87 2.92 3.64
CA GLN A 182 8.29 4.02 2.81
C GLN A 182 9.72 3.77 2.32
N VAL A 183 9.98 4.03 1.03
CA VAL A 183 11.33 3.97 0.45
C VAL A 183 11.72 5.37 0.02
N THR A 184 12.83 5.88 0.55
CA THR A 184 13.40 7.19 0.23
C THR A 184 14.67 7.05 -0.59
N ALA A 185 14.69 7.69 -1.76
CA ALA A 185 15.75 7.62 -2.76
C ALA A 185 16.22 9.02 -3.19
N LEU A 186 17.51 9.17 -3.50
CA LEU A 186 18.10 10.43 -3.97
C LEU A 186 18.62 10.38 -5.42
N GLY A 187 18.43 9.24 -6.09
CA GLY A 187 18.94 8.97 -7.44
C GLY A 187 19.49 7.56 -7.51
N THR A 188 18.60 6.57 -7.54
CA THR A 188 18.89 5.16 -7.34
C THR A 188 17.99 4.30 -8.23
N GLU A 189 18.41 3.05 -8.45
CA GLU A 189 17.59 2.04 -9.07
C GLU A 189 17.21 0.99 -8.02
N PHE A 190 15.91 0.74 -7.86
CA PHE A 190 15.39 -0.20 -6.87
C PHE A 190 14.04 -0.79 -7.30
N ASN A 191 13.71 -1.96 -6.78
CA ASN A 191 12.43 -2.63 -6.96
C ASN A 191 11.67 -2.65 -5.63
N VAL A 192 10.38 -2.41 -5.67
CA VAL A 192 9.48 -2.55 -4.52
C VAL A 192 8.36 -3.50 -4.91
N ASN A 193 8.15 -4.53 -4.10
CA ASN A 193 7.03 -5.45 -4.21
C ASN A 193 6.19 -5.34 -2.94
N SER A 194 4.99 -4.78 -3.08
CA SER A 194 4.09 -4.43 -1.97
C SER A 194 2.63 -4.73 -2.30
N TYR A 195 2.38 -5.86 -2.94
CA TYR A 195 0.99 -6.29 -3.15
C TYR A 195 0.27 -6.46 -1.81
N SER A 196 -0.98 -6.02 -1.76
CA SER A 196 -1.78 -6.05 -0.53
C SER A 196 -2.06 -7.47 -0.05
N GLU A 197 -2.26 -8.39 -0.98
CA GLU A 197 -2.52 -9.81 -0.69
C GLU A 197 -1.28 -10.58 -0.20
N ASN A 198 -0.06 -10.08 -0.46
CA ASN A 198 1.14 -10.68 0.09
C ASN A 198 1.29 -10.34 1.57
N GLU A 199 1.73 -11.28 2.39
CA GLU A 199 2.09 -11.00 3.78
C GLU A 199 3.35 -10.14 3.91
N GLU A 200 4.24 -10.22 2.93
CA GLU A 200 5.52 -9.53 2.94
C GLU A 200 5.60 -8.39 1.92
N VAL A 201 6.33 -7.36 2.32
CA VAL A 201 6.81 -6.29 1.42
C VAL A 201 8.31 -6.51 1.22
N HIS A 202 8.74 -6.41 -0.04
CA HIS A 202 10.15 -6.50 -0.39
C HIS A 202 10.63 -5.20 -1.03
N ALA A 203 11.74 -4.67 -0.55
CA ALA A 203 12.46 -3.58 -1.19
C ALA A 203 13.87 -4.05 -1.53
N THR A 204 14.23 -4.04 -2.80
CA THR A 204 15.54 -4.50 -3.30
C THR A 204 16.26 -3.36 -3.97
N LEU A 205 17.49 -3.09 -3.54
CA LEU A 205 18.34 -2.06 -4.15
C LEU A 205 19.20 -2.65 -5.26
N ILE A 206 19.13 -2.04 -6.44
CA ILE A 206 19.94 -2.40 -7.60
C ILE A 206 21.20 -1.53 -7.67
N SER A 207 21.05 -0.21 -7.58
CA SER A 207 22.17 0.71 -7.62
C SER A 207 21.95 1.94 -6.74
N GLY A 208 23.01 2.48 -6.15
CA GLY A 208 22.99 3.65 -5.28
C GLY A 208 22.76 3.32 -3.82
N SER A 209 21.85 4.03 -3.13
CA SER A 209 21.48 3.81 -1.72
C SER A 209 20.05 4.26 -1.48
N VAL A 210 19.25 3.47 -0.79
CA VAL A 210 17.88 3.83 -0.37
C VAL A 210 17.71 3.62 1.12
N LYS A 211 16.93 4.50 1.76
CA LYS A 211 16.44 4.30 3.11
C LYS A 211 15.06 3.67 3.03
N VAL A 212 14.86 2.55 3.68
CA VAL A 212 13.55 1.90 3.83
C VAL A 212 13.09 2.07 5.26
N GLU A 213 11.90 2.63 5.44
CA GLU A 213 11.21 2.79 6.70
C GLU A 213 9.99 1.87 6.69
N TYR A 214 9.77 1.13 7.77
CA TYR A 214 8.73 0.10 7.89
C TYR A 214 8.18 0.02 9.31
N ASN A 215 7.19 -0.83 9.56
CA ASN A 215 6.51 -0.94 10.83
C ASN A 215 5.92 0.40 11.29
N ASN A 216 5.04 0.99 10.48
CA ASN A 216 4.50 2.34 10.66
C ASN A 216 5.61 3.41 10.81
N LEU A 217 6.69 3.27 10.05
CA LEU A 217 7.85 4.15 10.00
C LEU A 217 8.67 4.24 11.31
N ILE A 218 8.45 3.29 12.25
CA ILE A 218 9.19 3.22 13.52
C ILE A 218 10.60 2.66 13.30
N SER A 219 10.74 1.72 12.36
CA SER A 219 12.01 1.05 12.05
C SER A 219 12.55 1.51 10.70
N SER A 220 13.87 1.56 10.55
CA SER A 220 14.47 1.91 9.27
C SER A 220 15.78 1.18 9.02
N VAL A 221 16.11 1.00 7.73
CA VAL A 221 17.38 0.44 7.26
C VAL A 221 17.83 1.17 5.99
N ILE A 222 19.14 1.29 5.81
CA ILE A 222 19.74 1.78 4.56
C ILE A 222 20.26 0.56 3.81
N LEU A 223 19.74 0.34 2.60
CA LEU A 223 20.15 -0.75 1.74
C LEU A 223 21.39 -0.37 0.93
N LYS A 224 22.26 -1.36 0.73
CA LYS A 224 23.38 -1.34 -0.23
C LYS A 224 22.98 -2.10 -1.50
N PRO A 225 23.68 -1.89 -2.63
CA PRO A 225 23.43 -2.65 -3.85
C PRO A 225 23.38 -4.17 -3.63
N ASN A 226 22.39 -4.82 -4.23
CA ASN A 226 22.04 -6.23 -4.10
C ASN A 226 21.49 -6.64 -2.73
N GLU A 227 21.22 -5.71 -1.82
CA GLU A 227 20.51 -6.02 -0.59
C GLU A 227 18.99 -5.89 -0.78
N GLN A 228 18.26 -6.80 -0.13
CA GLN A 228 16.80 -6.82 -0.04
C GLN A 228 16.37 -6.80 1.40
N LEU A 229 15.47 -5.88 1.73
CA LEU A 229 14.67 -5.94 2.94
C LEU A 229 13.39 -6.70 2.64
N SER A 230 13.09 -7.73 3.43
CA SER A 230 11.78 -8.37 3.51
C SER A 230 11.12 -7.99 4.83
N TYR A 231 9.90 -7.46 4.79
CA TYR A 231 9.14 -7.07 5.98
C TYR A 231 7.77 -7.74 5.96
N ASN A 232 7.50 -8.58 6.98
CA ASN A 232 6.23 -9.25 7.14
C ASN A 232 5.23 -8.33 7.88
N LYS A 233 4.13 -7.99 7.21
CA LYS A 233 3.10 -7.05 7.71
C LYS A 233 2.33 -7.56 8.92
N LEU A 234 2.18 -8.89 9.06
CA LEU A 234 1.44 -9.53 10.15
C LEU A 234 2.30 -9.69 11.41
N THR A 235 3.47 -10.32 11.24
CA THR A 235 4.36 -10.62 12.36
C THR A 235 5.24 -9.45 12.77
N LYS A 236 5.28 -8.36 11.96
CA LYS A 236 6.14 -7.17 12.11
C LYS A 236 7.65 -7.50 12.13
N LYS A 237 8.03 -8.69 11.68
CA LYS A 237 9.42 -9.11 11.56
C LYS A 237 10.00 -8.64 10.23
N SER A 238 11.29 -8.34 10.25
CA SER A 238 12.03 -7.99 9.05
C SER A 238 13.31 -8.80 8.94
N SER A 239 13.76 -9.04 7.72
CA SER A 239 15.05 -9.65 7.40
C SER A 239 15.76 -8.84 6.32
N LEU A 240 17.07 -8.73 6.45
CA LEU A 240 17.95 -8.13 5.45
C LEU A 240 18.84 -9.24 4.88
N GLN A 241 18.84 -9.39 3.56
CA GLN A 241 19.57 -10.45 2.89
C GLN A 241 20.16 -9.98 1.55
N GLN A 242 21.17 -10.70 1.05
CA GLN A 242 21.63 -10.54 -0.32
C GLN A 242 20.59 -11.11 -1.29
N SER A 243 20.32 -10.38 -2.35
CA SER A 243 19.31 -10.75 -3.35
C SER A 243 19.96 -11.01 -4.70
N GLN A 244 19.43 -11.99 -5.43
CA GLN A 244 19.75 -12.20 -6.84
C GLN A 244 18.94 -11.20 -7.67
N VAL A 245 19.54 -10.05 -7.97
CA VAL A 245 18.87 -8.95 -8.68
C VAL A 245 18.27 -9.41 -10.02
N ASP A 246 18.93 -10.35 -10.73
CA ASP A 246 18.39 -10.90 -11.98
C ASP A 246 17.04 -11.61 -11.78
N ASP A 247 16.88 -12.32 -10.68
CA ASP A 247 15.62 -12.99 -10.33
C ASP A 247 14.54 -11.99 -9.94
N VAL A 248 14.90 -10.94 -9.17
CA VAL A 248 13.98 -9.86 -8.78
C VAL A 248 13.47 -9.11 -10.00
N LEU A 249 14.30 -8.88 -11.00
CA LEU A 249 13.96 -8.12 -12.20
C LEU A 249 13.49 -9.00 -13.37
N ALA A 250 13.39 -10.31 -13.19
CA ALA A 250 12.99 -11.26 -14.24
C ALA A 250 11.60 -10.94 -14.82
N TRP A 251 10.69 -10.41 -13.99
CA TRP A 251 9.36 -10.03 -14.42
C TRP A 251 9.36 -8.94 -15.51
N GLN A 252 10.35 -8.04 -15.54
CA GLN A 252 10.49 -7.02 -16.58
C GLN A 252 10.68 -7.62 -17.97
N ARG A 253 11.32 -8.79 -18.04
CA ARG A 253 11.51 -9.57 -19.27
C ARG A 253 10.33 -10.50 -19.55
N GLY A 254 9.31 -10.50 -18.66
CA GLY A 254 8.16 -11.39 -18.72
C GLY A 254 8.45 -12.81 -18.22
N GLU A 255 9.63 -13.07 -17.63
CA GLU A 255 9.95 -14.34 -16.97
C GLU A 255 9.19 -14.44 -15.63
N THR A 256 9.00 -15.66 -15.14
CA THR A 256 8.43 -15.91 -13.82
C THR A 256 9.42 -16.71 -13.01
N VAL A 257 9.88 -16.13 -11.90
CA VAL A 257 10.85 -16.76 -11.00
C VAL A 257 10.20 -16.94 -9.63
N PHE A 258 10.29 -18.14 -9.12
CA PHE A 258 9.91 -18.51 -7.77
C PHE A 258 11.17 -19.02 -7.07
N SER A 259 11.48 -18.48 -5.90
CA SER A 259 12.64 -18.88 -5.11
C SER A 259 12.19 -19.14 -3.69
N ASP A 260 12.14 -20.41 -3.30
CA ASP A 260 11.78 -20.88 -1.96
C ASP A 260 10.41 -20.37 -1.49
N VAL A 261 9.35 -20.54 -2.31
CA VAL A 261 7.99 -20.05 -2.05
C VAL A 261 6.98 -21.20 -1.91
N HIS A 262 5.95 -21.00 -1.11
CA HIS A 262 4.84 -21.93 -0.96
C HIS A 262 3.93 -21.96 -2.20
N LEU A 263 3.19 -23.07 -2.38
CA LEU A 263 2.28 -23.24 -3.53
C LEU A 263 1.22 -22.14 -3.62
N GLU A 264 0.72 -21.66 -2.48
CA GLU A 264 -0.25 -20.57 -2.42
C GLU A 264 0.29 -19.28 -3.04
N ASP A 265 1.53 -18.93 -2.71
CA ASP A 265 2.21 -17.76 -3.29
C ASP A 265 2.46 -17.94 -4.79
N ILE A 266 2.78 -19.18 -5.22
CA ILE A 266 2.91 -19.50 -6.65
C ILE A 266 1.59 -19.23 -7.37
N PHE A 267 0.47 -19.73 -6.87
CA PHE A 267 -0.84 -19.54 -7.49
C PHE A 267 -1.24 -18.05 -7.50
N THR A 268 -1.06 -17.35 -6.40
CA THR A 268 -1.33 -15.90 -6.30
C THR A 268 -0.52 -15.10 -7.33
N ARG A 269 0.77 -15.42 -7.52
CA ARG A 269 1.61 -14.76 -8.52
C ARG A 269 1.22 -15.13 -9.96
N LEU A 270 0.78 -16.38 -10.21
CA LEU A 270 0.27 -16.80 -11.51
C LEU A 270 -1.04 -16.10 -11.88
N GLU A 271 -1.94 -15.82 -10.93
CA GLU A 271 -3.17 -15.03 -11.16
C GLU A 271 -2.91 -13.58 -11.58
N ARG A 272 -1.72 -13.04 -11.30
CA ARG A 272 -1.32 -11.72 -11.79
C ARG A 272 -0.87 -11.76 -13.24
N LYS A 273 -0.20 -12.84 -13.63
CA LYS A 273 0.37 -13.00 -14.96
C LYS A 273 -0.61 -13.60 -15.97
N TYR A 274 -1.55 -14.43 -15.52
CA TYR A 274 -2.49 -15.13 -16.38
C TYR A 274 -3.93 -14.80 -15.97
N PRO A 275 -4.88 -14.64 -16.93
CA PRO A 275 -6.27 -14.32 -16.65
C PRO A 275 -7.06 -15.55 -16.17
N TYR A 276 -6.56 -16.22 -15.15
CA TYR A 276 -7.17 -17.39 -14.52
C TYR A 276 -7.26 -17.18 -13.02
N THR A 277 -8.29 -17.78 -12.41
CA THR A 277 -8.45 -17.84 -10.94
C THR A 277 -8.14 -19.25 -10.47
N PHE A 278 -7.32 -19.36 -9.45
CA PHE A 278 -7.01 -20.65 -8.82
C PHE A 278 -8.08 -20.98 -7.78
N VAL A 279 -8.59 -22.23 -7.85
CA VAL A 279 -9.59 -22.75 -6.92
C VAL A 279 -9.01 -23.96 -6.23
N TYR A 280 -8.72 -23.85 -4.94
CA TYR A 280 -8.10 -24.92 -4.14
C TYR A 280 -8.59 -24.87 -2.69
N SER A 281 -8.39 -25.97 -1.96
CA SER A 281 -8.57 -26.04 -0.52
C SER A 281 -7.21 -25.90 0.16
N PHE A 282 -7.11 -25.09 1.20
CA PHE A 282 -5.86 -24.96 1.98
C PHE A 282 -5.37 -26.28 2.57
N HIS A 283 -6.28 -27.22 2.84
CA HIS A 283 -5.93 -28.56 3.34
C HIS A 283 -5.26 -29.44 2.26
N SER A 284 -5.39 -29.06 1.00
CA SER A 284 -4.77 -29.77 -0.13
C SER A 284 -3.35 -29.33 -0.44
N LEU A 285 -2.86 -28.29 0.23
CA LEU A 285 -1.52 -27.76 -0.03
C LEU A 285 -0.57 -28.22 1.07
N ASN A 286 0.55 -28.83 0.66
CA ASN A 286 1.63 -29.14 1.58
C ASN A 286 2.36 -27.84 2.00
N ASN A 287 3.10 -27.90 3.10
CA ASN A 287 3.84 -26.77 3.62
C ASN A 287 5.29 -26.67 3.07
N ASN A 288 5.54 -27.32 1.93
CA ASN A 288 6.85 -27.26 1.28
C ASN A 288 7.02 -25.98 0.49
N THR A 289 8.27 -25.58 0.28
CA THR A 289 8.64 -24.49 -0.59
C THR A 289 9.24 -25.00 -1.88
N TYR A 290 9.10 -24.21 -2.94
CA TYR A 290 9.51 -24.61 -4.28
C TYR A 290 10.22 -23.47 -4.98
N SER A 291 11.14 -23.83 -5.88
CA SER A 291 11.84 -22.88 -6.74
C SER A 291 11.66 -23.26 -8.20
N PHE A 292 11.22 -22.30 -9.02
CA PHE A 292 11.00 -22.49 -10.44
C PHE A 292 11.44 -21.25 -11.21
N ARG A 293 11.86 -21.44 -12.46
CA ARG A 293 12.04 -20.36 -13.43
C ARG A 293 11.34 -20.73 -14.73
N PHE A 294 10.44 -19.88 -15.20
CA PHE A 294 9.69 -20.06 -16.44
C PHE A 294 9.97 -18.89 -17.39
N PRO A 295 10.19 -19.19 -18.68
CA PRO A 295 10.40 -18.17 -19.69
C PRO A 295 9.10 -17.37 -19.97
N LYS A 296 9.23 -16.22 -20.62
CA LYS A 296 8.13 -15.36 -20.99
C LYS A 296 6.99 -16.07 -21.74
N GLN A 297 7.35 -17.00 -22.62
CA GLN A 297 6.42 -17.69 -23.52
C GLN A 297 5.68 -18.85 -22.86
N ALA A 298 6.06 -19.24 -21.63
CA ALA A 298 5.42 -20.37 -20.95
C ALA A 298 3.92 -20.09 -20.77
N THR A 299 3.10 -21.03 -21.18
CA THR A 299 1.66 -21.01 -20.94
C THR A 299 1.35 -21.46 -19.51
N LEU A 300 0.14 -21.11 -19.01
CA LEU A 300 -0.28 -21.58 -17.69
C LEU A 300 -0.28 -23.11 -17.59
N ASP A 301 -0.73 -23.80 -18.66
CA ASP A 301 -0.77 -25.26 -18.68
C ASP A 301 0.63 -25.90 -18.59
N GLU A 302 1.61 -25.37 -19.33
CA GLU A 302 3.01 -25.83 -19.24
C GLU A 302 3.58 -25.63 -17.83
N ILE A 303 3.31 -24.46 -17.21
CA ILE A 303 3.73 -24.17 -15.85
C ILE A 303 3.10 -25.16 -14.87
N MET A 304 1.78 -25.33 -14.92
CA MET A 304 1.05 -26.19 -14.00
C MET A 304 1.41 -27.66 -14.16
N LYS A 305 1.74 -28.10 -15.38
CA LYS A 305 2.26 -29.44 -15.63
C LYS A 305 3.56 -29.68 -14.88
N ILE A 306 4.51 -28.74 -14.95
CA ILE A 306 5.79 -28.83 -14.24
C ILE A 306 5.57 -28.76 -12.73
N VAL A 307 4.77 -27.78 -12.25
CA VAL A 307 4.46 -27.64 -10.83
C VAL A 307 3.84 -28.93 -10.28
N SER A 308 2.81 -29.47 -10.93
CA SER A 308 2.17 -30.73 -10.51
C SER A 308 3.11 -31.94 -10.54
N GLN A 309 4.07 -31.99 -11.47
CA GLN A 309 5.06 -33.07 -11.53
C GLN A 309 6.09 -32.98 -10.39
N VAL A 310 6.55 -31.77 -10.07
CA VAL A 310 7.57 -31.55 -9.03
C VAL A 310 6.99 -31.71 -7.64
N THR A 311 5.77 -31.20 -7.41
CA THR A 311 5.11 -31.33 -6.11
C THR A 311 4.66 -32.76 -5.83
N GLY A 312 4.23 -33.49 -6.85
CA GLY A 312 3.76 -34.88 -6.76
C GLY A 312 2.35 -35.04 -6.20
N ASP A 313 1.89 -34.10 -5.38
CA ASP A 313 0.69 -34.21 -4.51
C ASP A 313 -0.54 -33.55 -5.12
N ILE A 314 -0.39 -32.71 -6.15
CA ILE A 314 -1.50 -31.98 -6.72
C ILE A 314 -1.84 -32.46 -8.13
N HIS A 315 -3.13 -32.42 -8.44
CA HIS A 315 -3.69 -32.53 -9.78
C HIS A 315 -4.36 -31.22 -10.14
N TYR A 316 -4.29 -30.79 -11.41
CA TYR A 316 -4.92 -29.56 -11.86
C TYR A 316 -5.82 -29.80 -13.08
N VAL A 317 -6.87 -28.96 -13.17
CA VAL A 317 -7.75 -28.91 -14.36
C VAL A 317 -8.04 -27.44 -14.67
N ILE A 318 -7.73 -27.04 -15.91
CA ILE A 318 -8.03 -25.69 -16.40
C ILE A 318 -9.37 -25.73 -17.16
N LYS A 319 -10.36 -24.99 -16.69
CA LYS A 319 -11.67 -24.87 -17.31
C LYS A 319 -12.31 -23.53 -16.95
N ASP A 320 -13.00 -22.88 -17.92
CA ASP A 320 -13.79 -21.66 -17.73
C ASP A 320 -13.03 -20.52 -17.01
N ASN A 321 -11.78 -20.24 -17.46
CA ASN A 321 -10.84 -19.28 -16.84
C ASN A 321 -10.52 -19.57 -15.37
N LYS A 322 -10.68 -20.82 -14.93
CA LYS A 322 -10.29 -21.29 -13.59
C LYS A 322 -9.31 -22.44 -13.68
N CYS A 323 -8.37 -22.47 -12.74
CA CYS A 323 -7.46 -23.58 -12.51
C CYS A 323 -7.85 -24.25 -11.20
N TYR A 324 -8.49 -25.40 -11.29
CA TYR A 324 -8.90 -26.20 -10.13
C TYR A 324 -7.73 -27.07 -9.69
N ILE A 325 -7.38 -26.98 -8.41
CA ILE A 325 -6.33 -27.79 -7.81
C ILE A 325 -6.96 -28.77 -6.82
N THR A 326 -6.62 -30.02 -6.95
CA THR A 326 -7.09 -31.11 -6.07
C THR A 326 -5.92 -31.98 -5.65
N ASP A 327 -6.07 -32.70 -4.53
CA ASP A 327 -5.10 -33.69 -4.10
C ASP A 327 -5.01 -34.83 -5.11
N LYS A 328 -3.79 -35.25 -5.35
CA LYS A 328 -3.53 -36.49 -6.10
C LYS A 328 -3.71 -37.64 -5.10
N LYS A 329 -4.83 -38.36 -5.23
CA LYS A 329 -5.11 -39.57 -4.46
C LYS A 329 -4.13 -40.72 -4.83
#